data_9158cc3e7300d172c6a97853e81f491a
#
_entry.id   9158cc3e7300d172c6a97853e81f491a
#
_cell.length_a   1.000
_cell.length_b   1.000
_cell.length_c   1.000
_cell.angle_alpha   90.00
_cell.angle_beta   90.00
_cell.angle_gamma   90.00
#
_symmetry.space_group_name_H-M   'P 1'
#
loop_
_entity.id
_entity.type
_entity.pdbx_description
1 polymer ?
#
loop_
_entity_poly.entity_id
_entity_poly.type
_entity_poly.pdbx_seq_one_letter_code
_entity_poly.pdbx_strand_id
1 'polypeptide(L)'
;KEKNIMIKAYVKNEIKNNIATIEFFHPEKNSLPSDILSKLANTITEVGKNNDVKVIILKSGGDRTFCAGASFQELILIDDAATGKVFFSGFANVINAMRKCPKFIIGSIQGKTVGGGVGIAAATDYCMATQFASIKLSELNVGIGPFVVAPAIERKIGVSAMSQIAIDANTFYEATWAKDKGLFANVFESIEELDSEVQKFAEHL
;
A
#
# COMPACT_ATOMS: atom_id res chain seq x y z
N LYS A 1 -31.34 7.56 17.85
CA LYS A 1 -30.04 8.25 17.58
C LYS A 1 -28.97 7.18 17.62
N GLU A 2 -28.64 6.62 16.45
CA GLU A 2 -27.47 5.75 16.31
C GLU A 2 -26.22 6.57 16.62
N LYS A 3 -25.45 6.13 17.60
CA LYS A 3 -24.12 6.65 17.84
C LYS A 3 -23.25 6.23 16.64
N ASN A 4 -22.98 7.16 15.75
CA ASN A 4 -21.94 6.98 14.73
C ASN A 4 -20.62 6.77 15.48
N ILE A 5 -20.22 5.52 15.66
CA ILE A 5 -18.92 5.15 16.20
C ILE A 5 -17.92 5.52 15.10
N MET A 6 -17.30 6.69 15.20
CA MET A 6 -16.20 7.05 14.31
C MET A 6 -15.06 6.05 14.55
N ILE A 7 -14.83 5.18 13.57
CA ILE A 7 -13.70 4.26 13.59
C ILE A 7 -12.44 5.12 13.46
N LYS A 8 -11.56 5.05 14.48
CA LYS A 8 -10.30 5.79 14.47
C LYS A 8 -9.28 5.12 13.53
N ALA A 9 -8.36 5.94 13.00
CA ALA A 9 -7.22 5.43 12.25
C ALA A 9 -6.37 4.48 13.12
N TYR A 10 -5.83 3.43 12.50
CA TYR A 10 -4.98 2.45 13.20
C TYR A 10 -3.97 1.79 12.27
N VAL A 11 -2.92 1.28 12.89
CA VAL A 11 -2.08 0.19 12.39
C VAL A 11 -2.08 -0.87 13.47
N LYS A 12 -2.48 -2.07 13.12
CA LYS A 12 -2.48 -3.25 14.01
C LYS A 12 -1.73 -4.39 13.36
N ASN A 13 -1.21 -5.29 14.17
CA ASN A 13 -0.69 -6.58 13.72
C ASN A 13 -1.26 -7.71 14.57
N GLU A 14 -1.40 -8.86 13.97
CA GLU A 14 -1.76 -10.11 14.62
C GLU A 14 -0.83 -11.20 14.10
N ILE A 15 -0.32 -12.02 15.01
CA ILE A 15 0.56 -13.15 14.65
C ILE A 15 -0.17 -14.44 14.97
N LYS A 16 -0.37 -15.28 13.95
CA LYS A 16 -0.98 -16.59 14.10
C LYS A 16 -0.28 -17.60 13.19
N ASN A 17 0.07 -18.75 13.70
CA ASN A 17 0.73 -19.82 12.94
C ASN A 17 1.97 -19.34 12.17
N ASN A 18 2.80 -18.53 12.79
CA ASN A 18 4.01 -17.91 12.21
C ASN A 18 3.76 -16.92 11.05
N ILE A 19 2.49 -16.54 10.80
CA ILE A 19 2.10 -15.53 9.84
C ILE A 19 1.71 -14.27 10.59
N ALA A 20 2.30 -13.13 10.24
CA ALA A 20 1.92 -11.84 10.77
C ALA A 20 0.99 -11.13 9.77
N THR A 21 -0.20 -10.75 10.20
CA THR A 21 -1.08 -9.87 9.42
C THR A 21 -0.95 -8.45 9.92
N ILE A 22 -0.46 -7.55 9.09
CA ILE A 22 -0.39 -6.11 9.37
C ILE A 22 -1.53 -5.45 8.59
N GLU A 23 -2.40 -4.76 9.32
CA GLU A 23 -3.52 -4.02 8.74
C GLU A 23 -3.46 -2.55 9.16
N PHE A 24 -3.57 -1.66 8.17
CA PHE A 24 -3.70 -0.23 8.40
C PHE A 24 -5.09 0.26 7.97
N PHE A 25 -5.55 1.31 8.60
CA PHE A 25 -6.83 1.94 8.27
C PHE A 25 -6.81 3.43 8.59
N HIS A 26 -7.45 4.21 7.70
CA HIS A 26 -7.78 5.60 7.95
C HIS A 26 -9.18 5.91 7.42
N PRO A 27 -10.05 6.63 8.18
CA PRO A 27 -11.44 6.88 7.79
C PRO A 27 -11.58 7.68 6.48
N GLU A 28 -10.58 8.47 6.10
CA GLU A 28 -10.52 9.21 4.84
C GLU A 28 -10.04 8.31 3.68
N LYS A 29 -10.71 7.19 3.44
CA LYS A 29 -10.42 6.24 2.34
C LYS A 29 -8.97 5.75 2.36
N ASN A 30 -8.41 5.53 3.54
CA ASN A 30 -7.02 5.16 3.70
C ASN A 30 -6.03 6.15 3.05
N SER A 31 -6.35 7.45 3.09
CA SER A 31 -5.39 8.53 2.91
C SER A 31 -4.52 8.59 4.17
N LEU A 32 -3.21 8.39 4.03
CA LEU A 32 -2.34 8.12 5.18
C LEU A 32 -1.58 9.37 5.62
N PRO A 33 -1.86 9.89 6.83
CA PRO A 33 -1.06 10.95 7.44
C PRO A 33 0.29 10.41 7.96
N SER A 34 1.19 11.32 8.23
CA SER A 34 2.59 11.04 8.59
C SER A 34 2.74 10.14 9.83
N ASP A 35 1.84 10.28 10.82
CA ASP A 35 1.85 9.46 12.03
C ASP A 35 1.47 8.00 11.74
N ILE A 36 0.49 7.74 10.88
CA ILE A 36 0.10 6.40 10.44
C ILE A 36 1.20 5.77 9.58
N LEU A 37 1.81 6.54 8.67
CA LEU A 37 2.94 6.06 7.87
C LEU A 37 4.14 5.68 8.75
N SER A 38 4.48 6.52 9.73
CA SER A 38 5.54 6.22 10.70
C SER A 38 5.25 4.94 11.50
N LYS A 39 4.02 4.81 11.99
CA LYS A 39 3.59 3.62 12.72
C LYS A 39 3.64 2.36 11.84
N LEU A 40 3.22 2.46 10.58
CA LEU A 40 3.27 1.35 9.64
C LEU A 40 4.72 0.90 9.37
N ALA A 41 5.63 1.84 9.09
CA ALA A 41 7.04 1.54 8.86
C ALA A 41 7.70 0.87 10.09
N ASN A 42 7.41 1.38 11.28
CA ASN A 42 7.91 0.80 12.54
C ASN A 42 7.34 -0.61 12.76
N THR A 43 6.04 -0.81 12.56
CA THR A 43 5.39 -2.12 12.72
C THR A 43 6.00 -3.15 11.76
N ILE A 44 6.22 -2.81 10.49
CA ILE A 44 6.88 -3.69 9.52
C ILE A 44 8.29 -4.05 9.98
N THR A 45 9.04 -3.07 10.48
CA THR A 45 10.41 -3.28 10.95
C THR A 45 10.45 -4.19 12.17
N GLU A 46 9.57 -4.00 13.13
CA GLU A 46 9.50 -4.80 14.37
C GLU A 46 9.05 -6.23 14.08
N VAL A 47 8.00 -6.39 13.30
CA VAL A 47 7.48 -7.71 12.90
C VAL A 47 8.53 -8.46 12.09
N GLY A 48 9.26 -7.78 11.21
CA GLY A 48 10.34 -8.37 10.40
C GLY A 48 11.49 -8.94 11.26
N LYS A 49 11.73 -8.39 12.44
CA LYS A 49 12.74 -8.88 13.40
C LYS A 49 12.26 -10.03 14.28
N ASN A 50 10.96 -10.29 14.32
CA ASN A 50 10.40 -11.35 15.15
C ASN A 50 10.73 -12.73 14.55
N ASN A 51 11.45 -13.56 15.31
CA ASN A 51 11.85 -14.89 14.87
C ASN A 51 10.69 -15.89 14.74
N ASP A 52 9.57 -15.63 15.42
CA ASP A 52 8.37 -16.46 15.33
C ASP A 52 7.55 -16.17 14.05
N VAL A 53 7.90 -15.11 13.32
CA VAL A 53 7.25 -14.76 12.06
C VAL A 53 8.06 -15.27 10.87
N LYS A 54 7.41 -15.94 9.94
CA LYS A 54 7.98 -16.40 8.66
C LYS A 54 7.55 -15.53 7.48
N VAL A 55 6.29 -15.14 7.47
CA VAL A 55 5.64 -14.40 6.37
C VAL A 55 4.80 -13.27 6.93
N ILE A 56 4.71 -12.18 6.21
CA ILE A 56 3.86 -11.01 6.52
C ILE A 56 2.79 -10.87 5.45
N ILE A 57 1.54 -10.74 5.87
CA ILE A 57 0.43 -10.28 5.03
C ILE A 57 0.22 -8.80 5.33
N LEU A 58 0.29 -7.96 4.30
CA LEU A 58 -0.01 -6.54 4.39
C LEU A 58 -1.33 -6.24 3.70
N LYS A 59 -2.29 -5.70 4.45
CA LYS A 59 -3.63 -5.33 3.97
C LYS A 59 -4.09 -4.01 4.58
N SER A 60 -5.18 -3.46 4.07
CA SER A 60 -5.85 -2.32 4.69
C SER A 60 -7.28 -2.66 5.09
N GLY A 61 -7.81 -1.93 6.07
CA GLY A 61 -9.22 -2.01 6.45
C GLY A 61 -10.13 -1.30 5.44
N GLY A 62 -11.41 -1.68 5.46
CA GLY A 62 -12.42 -1.21 4.51
C GLY A 62 -12.47 -2.04 3.23
N ASP A 63 -13.48 -1.76 2.40
CA ASP A 63 -13.86 -2.62 1.26
C ASP A 63 -13.60 -1.99 -0.12
N ARG A 64 -13.39 -0.68 -0.21
CA ARG A 64 -13.35 0.05 -1.49
C ARG A 64 -11.99 0.59 -1.88
N THR A 65 -11.18 0.93 -0.89
CA THR A 65 -9.91 1.60 -1.12
C THR A 65 -8.83 0.96 -0.29
N PHE A 66 -7.80 0.46 -0.97
CA PHE A 66 -6.61 -0.01 -0.27
C PHE A 66 -5.84 1.18 0.32
N CYS A 67 -5.50 2.17 -0.52
CA CYS A 67 -4.82 3.38 -0.06
C CYS A 67 -5.05 4.53 -1.04
N ALA A 68 -5.55 5.66 -0.55
CA ALA A 68 -5.77 6.86 -1.36
C ALA A 68 -4.53 7.78 -1.48
N GLY A 69 -3.38 7.34 -1.00
CA GLY A 69 -2.14 8.11 -1.01
C GLY A 69 -1.88 8.88 0.28
N ALA A 70 -1.08 9.92 0.20
CA ALA A 70 -0.74 10.77 1.34
C ALA A 70 -1.91 11.68 1.74
N SER A 71 -1.88 12.16 2.99
CA SER A 71 -2.84 13.15 3.48
C SER A 71 -2.74 14.44 2.68
N PHE A 72 -3.82 14.78 1.96
CA PHE A 72 -3.90 16.06 1.25
C PHE A 72 -3.90 17.25 2.22
N GLN A 73 -4.44 17.07 3.42
CA GLN A 73 -4.44 18.09 4.46
C GLN A 73 -3.02 18.42 4.92
N GLU A 74 -2.14 17.41 5.04
CA GLU A 74 -0.73 17.65 5.34
C GLU A 74 0.02 18.26 4.16
N LEU A 75 -0.28 17.81 2.93
CA LEU A 75 0.36 18.31 1.72
C LEU A 75 0.21 19.82 1.55
N ILE A 76 -0.98 20.37 1.78
CA ILE A 76 -1.24 21.80 1.61
C ILE A 76 -0.62 22.68 2.72
N LEU A 77 -0.13 22.07 3.80
CA LEU A 77 0.56 22.76 4.90
C LEU A 77 2.08 22.83 4.72
N ILE A 78 2.61 22.23 3.64
CA ILE A 78 4.04 22.31 3.34
C ILE A 78 4.36 23.72 2.88
N ASP A 79 5.21 24.40 3.64
CA ASP A 79 5.61 25.81 3.39
C ASP A 79 7.12 25.96 3.17
N ASP A 80 7.92 24.91 3.48
CA ASP A 80 9.37 24.92 3.28
C ASP A 80 9.92 23.54 2.90
N ALA A 81 11.22 23.49 2.56
CA ALA A 81 11.91 22.28 2.16
C ALA A 81 12.04 21.26 3.31
N ALA A 82 12.07 21.69 4.56
CA ALA A 82 12.22 20.80 5.71
C ALA A 82 10.91 20.05 5.97
N THR A 83 9.78 20.75 6.00
CA THR A 83 8.44 20.15 6.13
C THR A 83 8.12 19.29 4.94
N GLY A 84 8.48 19.71 3.71
CA GLY A 84 8.34 18.87 2.51
C GLY A 84 9.12 17.57 2.60
N LYS A 85 10.37 17.64 3.07
CA LYS A 85 11.19 16.42 3.26
C LYS A 85 10.57 15.45 4.25
N VAL A 86 10.04 15.95 5.37
CA VAL A 86 9.35 15.10 6.37
C VAL A 86 8.15 14.40 5.74
N PHE A 87 7.29 15.16 5.06
CA PHE A 87 6.09 14.64 4.40
C PHE A 87 6.42 13.55 3.36
N PHE A 88 7.30 13.83 2.41
CA PHE A 88 7.65 12.88 1.35
C PHE A 88 8.45 11.68 1.87
N SER A 89 9.13 11.81 3.02
CA SER A 89 9.80 10.67 3.67
C SER A 89 8.81 9.64 4.23
N GLY A 90 7.57 9.99 4.48
CA GLY A 90 6.58 9.07 5.05
C GLY A 90 6.43 7.78 4.24
N PHE A 91 6.04 7.88 2.97
CA PHE A 91 5.95 6.71 2.08
C PHE A 91 7.30 6.08 1.76
N ALA A 92 8.36 6.91 1.61
CA ALA A 92 9.71 6.40 1.39
C ALA A 92 10.16 5.48 2.55
N ASN A 93 9.87 5.85 3.79
CA ASN A 93 10.20 5.06 4.97
C ASN A 93 9.44 3.74 5.02
N VAL A 94 8.15 3.73 4.66
CA VAL A 94 7.35 2.49 4.56
C VAL A 94 7.93 1.56 3.49
N ILE A 95 8.16 2.07 2.28
CA ILE A 95 8.75 1.30 1.17
C ILE A 95 10.13 0.74 1.55
N ASN A 96 10.96 1.56 2.21
CA ASN A 96 12.28 1.13 2.66
C ASN A 96 12.21 0.09 3.77
N ALA A 97 11.27 0.21 4.72
CA ALA A 97 11.03 -0.80 5.75
C ALA A 97 10.63 -2.15 5.13
N MET A 98 9.74 -2.13 4.12
CA MET A 98 9.34 -3.32 3.38
C MET A 98 10.52 -3.96 2.64
N ARG A 99 11.30 -3.16 1.92
CA ARG A 99 12.45 -3.66 1.14
C ARG A 99 13.62 -4.19 1.97
N LYS A 100 13.74 -3.73 3.21
CA LYS A 100 14.77 -4.20 4.17
C LYS A 100 14.25 -5.32 5.07
N CYS A 101 12.95 -5.63 5.00
CA CYS A 101 12.35 -6.69 5.78
C CYS A 101 12.93 -8.05 5.37
N PRO A 102 13.43 -8.87 6.33
CA PRO A 102 14.00 -10.20 6.01
C PRO A 102 12.92 -11.28 5.85
N LYS A 103 11.63 -10.92 5.80
CA LYS A 103 10.50 -11.82 5.62
C LYS A 103 9.79 -11.47 4.32
N PHE A 104 9.20 -12.45 3.63
CA PHE A 104 8.33 -12.18 2.50
C PHE A 104 7.09 -11.42 2.94
N ILE A 105 6.74 -10.40 2.16
CA ILE A 105 5.54 -9.58 2.36
C ILE A 105 4.57 -9.83 1.21
N ILE A 106 3.42 -10.41 1.54
CA ILE A 106 2.31 -10.62 0.60
C ILE A 106 1.36 -9.42 0.72
N GLY A 107 1.10 -8.74 -0.39
CA GLY A 107 0.10 -7.67 -0.46
C GLY A 107 -1.28 -8.22 -0.77
N SER A 108 -2.28 -7.79 -0.01
CA SER A 108 -3.70 -8.07 -0.22
C SER A 108 -4.42 -6.76 -0.56
N ILE A 109 -4.74 -6.56 -1.85
CA ILE A 109 -5.23 -5.28 -2.39
C ILE A 109 -6.70 -5.43 -2.77
N GLN A 110 -7.59 -4.98 -1.90
CA GLN A 110 -9.03 -5.16 -2.10
C GLN A 110 -9.68 -4.10 -3.00
N GLY A 111 -9.01 -2.95 -3.26
CA GLY A 111 -9.67 -1.85 -3.93
C GLY A 111 -8.73 -0.80 -4.51
N LYS A 112 -9.25 0.41 -4.69
CA LYS A 112 -8.53 1.54 -5.30
C LYS A 112 -7.22 1.85 -4.59
N THR A 113 -6.17 2.08 -5.36
CA THR A 113 -4.81 2.28 -4.90
C THR A 113 -4.21 3.48 -5.64
N VAL A 114 -3.88 4.54 -4.91
CA VAL A 114 -3.47 5.82 -5.50
C VAL A 114 -2.12 6.27 -4.94
N GLY A 115 -1.27 6.82 -5.80
CA GLY A 115 -0.03 7.49 -5.41
C GLY A 115 0.88 6.63 -4.54
N GLY A 116 1.14 7.07 -3.32
CA GLY A 116 1.91 6.31 -2.33
C GLY A 116 1.44 4.89 -2.10
N GLY A 117 0.12 4.64 -2.22
CA GLY A 117 -0.47 3.30 -2.13
C GLY A 117 0.02 2.35 -3.21
N VAL A 118 0.22 2.84 -4.45
CA VAL A 118 0.79 2.04 -5.54
C VAL A 118 2.24 1.68 -5.22
N GLY A 119 2.99 2.60 -4.61
CA GLY A 119 4.34 2.34 -4.12
C GLY A 119 4.39 1.25 -3.05
N ILE A 120 3.45 1.24 -2.09
CA ILE A 120 3.32 0.17 -1.09
C ILE A 120 3.01 -1.16 -1.77
N ALA A 121 2.01 -1.21 -2.67
CA ALA A 121 1.66 -2.43 -3.40
C ALA A 121 2.87 -2.97 -4.19
N ALA A 122 3.61 -2.10 -4.87
CA ALA A 122 4.80 -2.46 -5.63
C ALA A 122 5.99 -2.90 -4.75
N ALA A 123 6.06 -2.45 -3.49
CA ALA A 123 7.11 -2.84 -2.56
C ALA A 123 6.88 -4.20 -1.89
N THR A 124 5.70 -4.81 -2.06
CA THR A 124 5.46 -6.20 -1.62
C THR A 124 6.24 -7.19 -2.48
N ASP A 125 6.60 -8.34 -1.92
CA ASP A 125 7.26 -9.39 -2.70
C ASP A 125 6.28 -10.08 -3.65
N TYR A 126 5.07 -10.36 -3.18
CA TYR A 126 3.99 -10.96 -3.94
C TYR A 126 2.69 -10.19 -3.70
N CYS A 127 2.04 -9.72 -4.75
CA CYS A 127 0.88 -8.85 -4.64
C CYS A 127 -0.34 -9.51 -5.27
N MET A 128 -1.39 -9.70 -4.48
CA MET A 128 -2.68 -10.23 -4.91
C MET A 128 -3.76 -9.17 -4.80
N ALA A 129 -4.75 -9.18 -5.69
CA ALA A 129 -5.78 -8.16 -5.72
C ALA A 129 -7.17 -8.72 -6.02
N THR A 130 -8.21 -7.94 -5.73
CA THR A 130 -9.54 -8.20 -6.28
C THR A 130 -9.68 -7.60 -7.68
N GLN A 131 -10.68 -8.03 -8.44
CA GLN A 131 -11.05 -7.41 -9.72
C GLN A 131 -11.51 -5.95 -9.58
N PHE A 132 -11.87 -5.51 -8.38
CA PHE A 132 -12.27 -4.14 -8.07
C PHE A 132 -11.09 -3.21 -7.77
N ALA A 133 -9.88 -3.78 -7.66
CA ALA A 133 -8.67 -3.00 -7.48
C ALA A 133 -8.36 -2.23 -8.77
N SER A 134 -7.89 -1.02 -8.58
CA SER A 134 -7.37 -0.19 -9.67
C SER A 134 -6.25 0.69 -9.16
N ILE A 135 -5.31 1.05 -10.03
CA ILE A 135 -4.16 1.85 -9.67
C ILE A 135 -4.15 3.19 -10.41
N LYS A 136 -3.62 4.22 -9.76
CA LYS A 136 -3.45 5.55 -10.35
C LYS A 136 -2.27 6.26 -9.73
N LEU A 137 -1.42 6.89 -10.54
CA LEU A 137 -0.43 7.86 -10.07
C LEU A 137 -0.96 9.28 -10.33
N SER A 138 -1.40 9.95 -9.28
CA SER A 138 -2.05 11.27 -9.39
C SER A 138 -1.10 12.45 -9.13
N GLU A 139 0.18 12.19 -8.94
CA GLU A 139 1.16 13.17 -8.50
C GLU A 139 1.29 14.35 -9.46
N LEU A 140 1.32 14.12 -10.78
CA LEU A 140 1.41 15.20 -11.77
C LEU A 140 0.18 16.12 -11.76
N ASN A 141 -0.99 15.65 -11.33
CA ASN A 141 -2.19 16.48 -11.23
C ASN A 141 -2.09 17.56 -10.13
N VAL A 142 -1.19 17.36 -9.18
CA VAL A 142 -0.94 18.31 -8.08
C VAL A 142 0.44 18.97 -8.21
N GLY A 143 1.07 18.86 -9.39
CA GLY A 143 2.32 19.54 -9.70
C GLY A 143 3.58 18.92 -9.09
N ILE A 144 3.52 17.65 -8.66
CA ILE A 144 4.66 16.91 -8.13
C ILE A 144 4.93 15.67 -8.99
N GLY A 145 6.19 15.20 -9.03
CA GLY A 145 6.53 13.94 -9.68
C GLY A 145 6.40 12.76 -8.72
N PRO A 146 6.15 11.54 -9.23
CA PRO A 146 6.04 10.33 -8.41
C PRO A 146 7.41 9.79 -7.94
N PHE A 147 8.37 10.67 -7.60
CA PHE A 147 9.78 10.31 -7.35
C PHE A 147 9.96 9.36 -6.18
N VAL A 148 9.10 9.42 -5.16
CA VAL A 148 9.17 8.56 -3.98
C VAL A 148 8.79 7.13 -4.32
N VAL A 149 7.75 6.94 -5.14
CA VAL A 149 7.17 5.63 -5.42
C VAL A 149 7.72 4.99 -6.70
N ALA A 150 8.18 5.82 -7.63
CA ALA A 150 8.65 5.38 -8.95
C ALA A 150 9.66 4.22 -8.90
N PRO A 151 10.70 4.23 -8.05
CA PRO A 151 11.68 3.14 -8.03
C PRO A 151 11.08 1.77 -7.68
N ALA A 152 10.09 1.73 -6.77
CA ALA A 152 9.43 0.49 -6.41
C ALA A 152 8.49 0.01 -7.52
N ILE A 153 7.76 0.93 -8.14
CA ILE A 153 6.80 0.62 -9.21
C ILE A 153 7.54 0.18 -10.48
N GLU A 154 8.56 0.94 -10.90
CA GLU A 154 9.36 0.61 -12.08
C GLU A 154 10.01 -0.77 -11.98
N ARG A 155 10.49 -1.13 -10.78
CA ARG A 155 11.03 -2.46 -10.54
C ARG A 155 10.03 -3.58 -10.81
N LYS A 156 8.72 -3.34 -10.58
CA LYS A 156 7.65 -4.33 -10.77
C LYS A 156 7.12 -4.38 -12.18
N ILE A 157 6.82 -3.21 -12.77
CA ILE A 157 6.09 -3.13 -14.05
C ILE A 157 6.95 -2.64 -15.21
N GLY A 158 8.22 -2.32 -14.95
CA GLY A 158 9.15 -1.81 -15.95
C GLY A 158 8.95 -0.34 -16.29
N VAL A 159 9.98 0.23 -16.95
CA VAL A 159 10.04 1.67 -17.28
C VAL A 159 8.84 2.12 -18.12
N SER A 160 8.49 1.34 -19.16
CA SER A 160 7.42 1.72 -20.10
C SER A 160 6.06 1.84 -19.41
N ALA A 161 5.66 0.85 -18.61
CA ALA A 161 4.40 0.88 -17.90
C ALA A 161 4.40 1.94 -16.79
N MET A 162 5.54 2.12 -16.09
CA MET A 162 5.71 3.20 -15.11
C MET A 162 5.53 4.58 -15.76
N SER A 163 6.15 4.83 -16.89
CA SER A 163 6.01 6.09 -17.64
C SER A 163 4.57 6.33 -18.06
N GLN A 164 3.89 5.29 -18.54
CA GLN A 164 2.49 5.38 -18.96
C GLN A 164 1.61 5.87 -17.81
N ILE A 165 1.63 5.22 -16.65
CA ILE A 165 0.77 5.59 -15.52
C ILE A 165 1.19 6.90 -14.85
N ALA A 166 2.47 7.29 -14.92
CA ALA A 166 2.94 8.56 -14.38
C ALA A 166 2.47 9.74 -15.23
N ILE A 167 2.54 9.63 -16.55
CA ILE A 167 2.17 10.71 -17.49
C ILE A 167 0.66 10.84 -17.58
N ASP A 168 -0.06 9.71 -17.69
CA ASP A 168 -1.52 9.68 -17.70
C ASP A 168 -2.09 9.67 -16.27
N ALA A 169 -1.82 10.74 -15.54
CA ALA A 169 -2.13 10.87 -14.11
C ALA A 169 -3.64 10.95 -13.80
N ASN A 170 -4.52 11.04 -14.79
CA ASN A 170 -5.97 11.10 -14.61
C ASN A 170 -6.65 9.74 -14.66
N THR A 171 -6.02 8.75 -15.28
CA THR A 171 -6.62 7.44 -15.54
C THR A 171 -6.41 6.48 -14.38
N PHE A 172 -7.47 5.75 -14.02
CA PHE A 172 -7.39 4.54 -13.23
C PHE A 172 -7.15 3.35 -14.15
N TYR A 173 -6.09 2.63 -13.92
CA TYR A 173 -5.77 1.37 -14.59
C TYR A 173 -6.33 0.20 -13.77
N GLU A 174 -7.12 -0.66 -14.42
CA GLU A 174 -7.83 -1.76 -13.79
C GLU A 174 -6.90 -2.88 -13.31
N ALA A 175 -7.42 -3.76 -12.47
CA ALA A 175 -6.67 -4.89 -11.90
C ALA A 175 -6.08 -5.82 -12.96
N THR A 176 -6.79 -6.03 -14.07
CA THR A 176 -6.32 -6.84 -15.21
C THR A 176 -5.10 -6.21 -15.86
N TRP A 177 -5.12 -4.90 -16.12
CA TRP A 177 -3.95 -4.20 -16.65
C TRP A 177 -2.76 -4.30 -15.69
N ALA A 178 -2.99 -4.09 -14.39
CA ALA A 178 -1.94 -4.17 -13.38
C ALA A 178 -1.34 -5.58 -13.28
N LYS A 179 -2.16 -6.62 -13.45
CA LYS A 179 -1.72 -8.01 -13.54
C LYS A 179 -0.88 -8.25 -14.79
N ASP A 180 -1.33 -7.80 -15.95
CA ASP A 180 -0.61 -7.96 -17.22
C ASP A 180 0.76 -7.28 -17.21
N LYS A 181 0.91 -6.20 -16.44
CA LYS A 181 2.19 -5.50 -16.23
C LYS A 181 3.03 -6.06 -15.09
N GLY A 182 2.52 -7.04 -14.32
CA GLY A 182 3.27 -7.73 -13.27
C GLY A 182 3.24 -7.06 -11.90
N LEU A 183 2.36 -6.05 -11.70
CA LEU A 183 2.14 -5.49 -10.36
C LEU A 183 1.35 -6.47 -9.49
N PHE A 184 0.24 -7.00 -10.01
CA PHE A 184 -0.54 -8.03 -9.35
C PHE A 184 -0.20 -9.40 -9.93
N ALA A 185 0.10 -10.37 -9.06
CA ALA A 185 0.35 -11.74 -9.47
C ALA A 185 -0.96 -12.46 -9.82
N ASN A 186 -2.00 -12.25 -8.99
CA ASN A 186 -3.31 -12.85 -9.15
C ASN A 186 -4.41 -11.82 -8.89
N VAL A 187 -5.55 -12.01 -9.57
CA VAL A 187 -6.76 -11.19 -9.40
C VAL A 187 -7.95 -12.13 -9.14
N PHE A 188 -8.73 -11.82 -8.12
CA PHE A 188 -9.84 -12.62 -7.61
C PHE A 188 -11.17 -11.88 -7.71
N GLU A 189 -12.28 -12.61 -7.68
CA GLU A 189 -13.61 -12.05 -7.90
C GLU A 189 -14.16 -11.29 -6.69
N SER A 190 -13.74 -11.68 -5.47
CA SER A 190 -14.22 -11.07 -4.22
C SER A 190 -13.12 -10.89 -3.19
N ILE A 191 -13.42 -10.12 -2.12
CA ILE A 191 -12.51 -9.92 -0.99
C ILE A 191 -12.35 -11.24 -0.22
N GLU A 192 -13.43 -12.00 -0.07
CA GLU A 192 -13.42 -13.29 0.63
C GLU A 192 -12.51 -14.30 -0.08
N GLU A 193 -12.57 -14.35 -1.40
CA GLU A 193 -11.69 -15.19 -2.21
C GLU A 193 -10.24 -14.72 -2.09
N LEU A 194 -10.00 -13.40 -2.22
CA LEU A 194 -8.67 -12.82 -2.03
C LEU A 194 -8.09 -13.17 -0.66
N ASP A 195 -8.84 -12.94 0.43
CA ASP A 195 -8.38 -13.22 1.79
C ASP A 195 -8.07 -14.71 1.98
N SER A 196 -8.91 -15.61 1.44
CA SER A 196 -8.70 -17.06 1.47
C SER A 196 -7.42 -17.48 0.73
N GLU A 197 -7.21 -16.97 -0.47
CA GLU A 197 -6.04 -17.34 -1.30
C GLU A 197 -4.73 -16.71 -0.78
N VAL A 198 -4.78 -15.49 -0.25
CA VAL A 198 -3.65 -14.87 0.45
C VAL A 198 -3.23 -15.69 1.66
N GLN A 199 -4.21 -16.14 2.47
CA GLN A 199 -3.93 -16.96 3.65
C GLN A 199 -3.32 -18.31 3.27
N LYS A 200 -3.89 -19.02 2.29
CA LYS A 200 -3.36 -20.29 1.79
C LYS A 200 -1.94 -20.15 1.26
N PHE A 201 -1.68 -19.08 0.52
CA PHE A 201 -0.35 -18.82 -0.03
C PHE A 201 0.66 -18.53 1.08
N ALA A 202 0.27 -17.75 2.10
CA ALA A 202 1.12 -17.49 3.25
C ALA A 202 1.43 -18.75 4.07
N GLU A 203 0.50 -19.69 4.17
CA GLU A 203 0.69 -20.99 4.84
C GLU A 203 1.61 -21.94 4.06
N HIS A 204 1.75 -21.73 2.76
CA HIS A 204 2.63 -22.52 1.90
C HIS A 204 4.10 -22.10 2.01
N LEU A 205 4.37 -20.83 2.41
CA LEU A 205 5.72 -20.25 2.54
C LEU A 205 6.33 -20.52 3.91
#